data_3eab463533c85133b20879488fa411cc
#
_entry.id   3eab463533c85133b20879488fa411cc
#
_cell.length_a   1.000
_cell.length_b   1.000
_cell.length_c   1.000
_cell.angle_alpha   90.00
_cell.angle_beta   90.00
_cell.angle_gamma   90.00
#
_symmetry.space_group_name_H-M   'P 1'
#
loop_
_entity.id
_entity.type
_entity.pdbx_description
1 polymer ?
#
loop_
_entity_poly.entity_id
_entity_poly.type
_entity_poly.pdbx_seq_one_letter_code
_entity_poly.pdbx_strand_id
1 'polypeptide(L)'
;MSGDAHLLVAADYVVFAVVLLLSAAVGFYYAWRSRKQGTSRDFLTGGRKLNALAVSMSLTASYMSSVTVLSNPAEVYRYGAIFGYLSISYVLAVVYTSEVFLPVFYRLAINSTYEYLELRFSRATRLLAMVIFFFNLLYTGLVIYAPALALNQGMSARVSNSQICHVLWCLLQGGLKAVVWTDVVQIGIMFAGYMSVIIKCVILKGGISTILSDAQEGGRINFVDFDINPLRRHTFWTLVIGGTFGWSAVYGTYQPQVQRYNSCKTIKHARLALFINVLGLACTLTSSVISGLCLYSFFKNCDPWKAGQVSSPDQLLPYLVMDILADHQGLPGLFFAAVYSASLSTVSTSINAMAAVTMEDLIKPRIKLSEKKLLLISKGLSLFFGIVCVAMAGLASLMGHMMQAVSIIGGVCGGPLLGLFSLGVLCPFVNSKGGLWGLVAGLAAAVSVTIGEIISPSPPEMTRPLSLSTEGCNFSSGGSLNWTTPLPTEPSLYTWQSPSYLYFVVIGGLTAIIVGIIISLLTGKKKRKDFAIGTVISFSYCFITTFCFCSSTHHFRGIEGDGGPEAYANERRHSFLSPV
;
A
#
# COMPACT_ATOMS: atom_id res chain seq x y z
N MET A 1 -19.07 -6.89 31.04
CA MET A 1 -19.17 -7.23 29.61
C MET A 1 -19.93 -8.54 29.53
N SER A 2 -21.14 -8.51 28.99
CA SER A 2 -21.99 -9.68 28.82
C SER A 2 -21.39 -10.54 27.70
N GLY A 3 -21.18 -11.82 27.96
CA GLY A 3 -20.57 -12.77 27.00
C GLY A 3 -21.46 -13.19 25.85
N ASP A 4 -22.50 -12.43 25.54
CA ASP A 4 -23.37 -12.67 24.40
C ASP A 4 -22.74 -12.07 23.15
N ALA A 5 -22.40 -12.89 22.18
CA ALA A 5 -21.95 -12.45 20.88
C ALA A 5 -23.05 -11.63 20.21
N HIS A 6 -22.92 -10.30 20.22
CA HIS A 6 -23.84 -9.40 19.52
C HIS A 6 -23.73 -9.68 18.01
N LEU A 7 -24.78 -10.21 17.42
CA LEU A 7 -24.91 -10.40 15.98
C LEU A 7 -25.46 -9.13 15.33
N LEU A 8 -25.07 -8.89 14.08
CA LEU A 8 -25.61 -7.78 13.30
C LEU A 8 -27.13 -7.90 13.14
N VAL A 9 -27.83 -6.80 13.34
CA VAL A 9 -29.29 -6.73 13.16
C VAL A 9 -29.65 -6.38 11.71
N ALA A 10 -30.91 -6.55 11.33
CA ALA A 10 -31.38 -6.30 9.95
C ALA A 10 -31.02 -4.91 9.44
N ALA A 11 -31.06 -3.88 10.30
CA ALA A 11 -30.70 -2.50 9.95
C ALA A 11 -29.22 -2.37 9.52
N ASP A 12 -28.31 -3.12 10.15
CA ASP A 12 -26.90 -3.12 9.82
C ASP A 12 -26.65 -3.69 8.42
N TYR A 13 -27.35 -4.76 8.07
CA TYR A 13 -27.30 -5.35 6.72
C TYR A 13 -27.85 -4.39 5.67
N VAL A 14 -28.93 -3.68 5.98
CA VAL A 14 -29.49 -2.67 5.07
C VAL A 14 -28.51 -1.54 4.83
N VAL A 15 -27.94 -0.94 5.89
CA VAL A 15 -26.95 0.14 5.77
C VAL A 15 -25.71 -0.35 5.01
N PHE A 16 -25.19 -1.53 5.34
CA PHE A 16 -24.08 -2.15 4.62
C PHE A 16 -24.37 -2.28 3.12
N ALA A 17 -25.54 -2.84 2.76
CA ALA A 17 -25.93 -3.03 1.36
C ALA A 17 -26.13 -1.70 0.63
N VAL A 18 -26.81 -0.72 1.24
CA VAL A 18 -27.08 0.61 0.63
C VAL A 18 -25.76 1.34 0.34
N VAL A 19 -24.82 1.33 1.28
CA VAL A 19 -23.52 1.98 1.11
C VAL A 19 -22.72 1.34 -0.03
N LEU A 20 -22.72 0.01 -0.13
CA LEU A 20 -22.05 -0.69 -1.23
C LEU A 20 -22.76 -0.44 -2.57
N LEU A 21 -24.09 -0.45 -2.60
CA LEU A 21 -24.86 -0.15 -3.82
C LEU A 21 -24.63 1.27 -4.30
N LEU A 22 -24.48 2.26 -3.40
CA LEU A 22 -24.14 3.64 -3.76
C LEU A 22 -22.78 3.69 -4.48
N SER A 23 -21.76 3.03 -3.94
CA SER A 23 -20.45 2.93 -4.59
C SER A 23 -20.54 2.22 -5.94
N ALA A 24 -21.35 1.14 -6.06
CA ALA A 24 -21.60 0.43 -7.31
C ALA A 24 -22.27 1.32 -8.35
N ALA A 25 -23.27 2.08 -7.96
CA ALA A 25 -24.01 2.98 -8.86
C ALA A 25 -23.10 4.03 -9.48
N VAL A 26 -22.19 4.63 -8.66
CA VAL A 26 -21.18 5.58 -9.16
C VAL A 26 -20.23 4.91 -10.13
N GLY A 27 -19.71 3.73 -9.81
CA GLY A 27 -18.83 2.95 -10.70
C GLY A 27 -19.51 2.63 -12.02
N PHE A 28 -20.76 2.15 -11.97
CA PHE A 28 -21.56 1.83 -13.15
C PHE A 28 -21.85 3.07 -14.01
N TYR A 29 -22.22 4.19 -13.39
CA TYR A 29 -22.47 5.45 -14.10
C TYR A 29 -21.25 5.91 -14.90
N TYR A 30 -20.07 5.92 -14.27
CA TYR A 30 -18.84 6.33 -14.96
C TYR A 30 -18.37 5.28 -15.98
N ALA A 31 -18.55 4.00 -15.72
CA ALA A 31 -18.29 2.94 -16.67
C ALA A 31 -19.19 3.05 -17.91
N TRP A 32 -20.48 3.34 -17.72
CA TRP A 32 -21.43 3.53 -18.80
C TRP A 32 -21.11 4.78 -19.63
N ARG A 33 -20.83 5.91 -18.96
CA ARG A 33 -20.43 7.16 -19.62
C ARG A 33 -19.12 7.02 -20.41
N SER A 34 -18.21 6.17 -19.96
CA SER A 34 -16.93 5.90 -20.61
C SER A 34 -17.02 4.93 -21.78
N ARG A 35 -18.13 4.22 -21.98
CA ARG A 35 -18.32 3.25 -23.09
C ARG A 35 -18.13 3.86 -24.47
N LYS A 36 -18.39 5.15 -24.65
CA LYS A 36 -18.20 5.89 -25.90
C LYS A 36 -16.74 6.30 -26.16
N GLN A 37 -15.83 6.15 -25.20
CA GLN A 37 -14.41 6.46 -25.32
C GLN A 37 -13.66 5.16 -25.60
N GLY A 38 -13.41 4.87 -26.88
CA GLY A 38 -13.22 3.53 -27.40
C GLY A 38 -11.78 2.99 -27.47
N THR A 39 -10.78 3.51 -26.76
CA THR A 39 -9.42 2.96 -26.85
C THR A 39 -9.03 2.16 -25.59
N SER A 40 -8.28 1.06 -25.78
CA SER A 40 -7.70 0.27 -24.68
C SER A 40 -6.83 1.15 -23.77
N ARG A 41 -6.15 2.15 -24.33
CA ARG A 41 -5.34 3.12 -23.58
C ARG A 41 -6.20 3.97 -22.65
N ASP A 42 -7.31 4.53 -23.11
CA ASP A 42 -8.20 5.34 -22.27
C ASP A 42 -8.83 4.52 -21.13
N PHE A 43 -9.10 3.25 -21.38
CA PHE A 43 -9.60 2.32 -20.36
C PHE A 43 -8.58 2.10 -19.24
N LEU A 44 -7.31 1.88 -19.61
CA LEU A 44 -6.24 1.56 -18.64
C LEU A 44 -5.64 2.80 -17.97
N THR A 45 -5.54 3.95 -18.67
CA THR A 45 -4.82 5.14 -18.18
C THR A 45 -5.73 6.33 -17.85
N GLY A 46 -7.04 6.22 -18.05
CA GLY A 46 -8.00 7.32 -17.80
C GLY A 46 -7.89 8.51 -18.76
N GLY A 47 -7.10 8.39 -19.86
CA GLY A 47 -6.99 9.40 -20.91
C GLY A 47 -6.28 10.70 -20.51
N ARG A 48 -5.55 10.76 -19.41
CA ARG A 48 -4.81 11.95 -18.90
C ARG A 48 -5.67 13.22 -18.77
N LYS A 49 -6.90 13.06 -18.29
CA LYS A 49 -7.88 14.18 -18.16
C LYS A 49 -8.39 14.36 -16.73
N LEU A 50 -7.83 13.65 -15.75
CA LEU A 50 -8.34 13.63 -14.38
C LEU A 50 -7.91 14.87 -13.59
N ASN A 51 -8.74 15.28 -12.63
CA ASN A 51 -8.48 16.39 -11.73
C ASN A 51 -7.56 15.94 -10.59
N ALA A 52 -6.70 16.85 -10.11
CA ALA A 52 -5.77 16.58 -9.01
C ALA A 52 -6.47 16.12 -7.74
N LEU A 53 -7.60 16.73 -7.35
CA LEU A 53 -8.35 16.37 -6.15
C LEU A 53 -8.90 14.94 -6.24
N ALA A 54 -9.55 14.58 -7.36
CA ALA A 54 -10.10 13.23 -7.53
C ALA A 54 -8.97 12.17 -7.52
N VAL A 55 -7.83 12.47 -8.15
CA VAL A 55 -6.66 11.58 -8.15
C VAL A 55 -6.05 11.48 -6.75
N SER A 56 -5.93 12.57 -5.99
CA SER A 56 -5.41 12.52 -4.63
C SER A 56 -6.29 11.70 -3.69
N MET A 57 -7.61 11.88 -3.77
CA MET A 57 -8.56 11.06 -3.00
C MET A 57 -8.45 9.57 -3.38
N SER A 58 -8.32 9.28 -4.67
CA SER A 58 -8.11 7.92 -5.14
C SER A 58 -6.76 7.32 -4.70
N LEU A 59 -5.68 8.12 -4.69
CA LEU A 59 -4.39 7.71 -4.13
C LEU A 59 -4.51 7.35 -2.64
N THR A 60 -5.20 8.19 -1.85
CA THR A 60 -5.44 7.95 -0.43
C THR A 60 -6.32 6.72 -0.22
N ALA A 61 -7.44 6.61 -0.94
CA ALA A 61 -8.38 5.48 -0.82
C ALA A 61 -7.72 4.13 -1.14
N SER A 62 -6.85 4.10 -2.15
CA SER A 62 -6.17 2.86 -2.53
C SER A 62 -5.13 2.40 -1.51
N TYR A 63 -4.67 3.31 -0.68
CA TYR A 63 -3.79 3.01 0.43
C TYR A 63 -4.55 2.61 1.70
N MET A 64 -5.67 3.24 1.99
CA MET A 64 -6.59 2.82 3.06
C MET A 64 -7.19 1.45 2.74
N SER A 65 -6.34 0.41 2.76
CA SER A 65 -6.81 -0.96 2.61
C SER A 65 -7.52 -1.44 3.89
N SER A 66 -8.31 -2.49 3.77
CA SER A 66 -8.91 -3.16 4.94
C SER A 66 -7.87 -3.60 5.96
N VAL A 67 -6.68 -4.03 5.50
CA VAL A 67 -5.55 -4.36 6.39
C VAL A 67 -5.11 -3.12 7.17
N THR A 68 -4.95 -1.96 6.50
CA THR A 68 -4.59 -0.70 7.17
C THR A 68 -5.64 -0.29 8.21
N VAL A 69 -6.93 -0.43 7.88
CA VAL A 69 -8.04 -0.07 8.78
C VAL A 69 -8.06 -0.95 10.04
N LEU A 70 -7.74 -2.22 9.92
CA LEU A 70 -7.80 -3.18 11.03
C LEU A 70 -6.48 -3.28 11.80
N SER A 71 -5.35 -3.36 11.08
CA SER A 71 -4.05 -3.65 11.70
C SER A 71 -3.37 -2.43 12.30
N ASN A 72 -3.53 -1.21 11.74
CA ASN A 72 -2.89 -0.02 12.32
C ASN A 72 -3.38 0.29 13.75
N PRO A 73 -4.70 0.28 14.06
CA PRO A 73 -5.16 0.42 15.44
C PRO A 73 -4.63 -0.69 16.36
N ALA A 74 -4.53 -1.93 15.87
CA ALA A 74 -3.96 -3.04 16.63
C ALA A 74 -2.45 -2.86 16.91
N GLU A 75 -1.68 -2.31 15.97
CA GLU A 75 -0.28 -1.97 16.18
C GLU A 75 -0.11 -0.86 17.23
N VAL A 76 -0.96 0.18 17.19
CA VAL A 76 -0.95 1.25 18.20
C VAL A 76 -1.35 0.71 19.57
N TYR A 77 -2.35 -0.14 19.64
CA TYR A 77 -2.77 -0.82 20.87
C TYR A 77 -1.62 -1.61 21.52
N ARG A 78 -0.82 -2.31 20.71
CA ARG A 78 0.28 -3.17 21.18
C ARG A 78 1.59 -2.44 21.39
N TYR A 79 1.90 -1.43 20.58
CA TYR A 79 3.23 -0.79 20.53
C TYR A 79 3.21 0.71 20.79
N GLY A 80 2.02 1.33 20.87
CA GLY A 80 1.84 2.73 21.21
C GLY A 80 1.75 3.70 20.03
N ALA A 81 1.52 4.96 20.39
CA ALA A 81 1.29 6.06 19.45
C ALA A 81 2.54 6.49 18.65
N ILE A 82 3.73 5.99 19.01
CA ILE A 82 4.97 6.18 18.23
C ILE A 82 4.76 5.87 16.74
N PHE A 83 3.85 4.95 16.41
CA PHE A 83 3.48 4.60 15.04
C PHE A 83 3.05 5.82 14.20
N GLY A 84 2.58 6.91 14.85
CA GLY A 84 2.26 8.18 14.22
C GLY A 84 3.41 8.86 13.48
N TYR A 85 4.68 8.52 13.78
CA TYR A 85 5.85 9.04 13.06
C TYR A 85 5.91 8.62 11.59
N LEU A 86 5.12 7.64 11.15
CA LEU A 86 4.94 7.33 9.73
C LEU A 86 4.41 8.53 8.92
N SER A 87 3.77 9.52 9.55
CA SER A 87 3.35 10.75 8.87
C SER A 87 4.55 11.52 8.27
N ILE A 88 5.70 11.52 8.95
CA ILE A 88 6.94 12.12 8.44
C ILE A 88 7.42 11.34 7.21
N SER A 89 7.36 10.01 7.26
CA SER A 89 7.74 9.14 6.15
C SER A 89 6.87 9.38 4.90
N TYR A 90 5.57 9.67 5.07
CA TYR A 90 4.70 10.00 3.95
C TYR A 90 5.14 11.28 3.24
N VAL A 91 5.48 12.32 4.01
CA VAL A 91 5.99 13.58 3.45
C VAL A 91 7.28 13.34 2.67
N LEU A 92 8.27 12.68 3.28
CA LEU A 92 9.57 12.42 2.67
C LEU A 92 9.44 11.56 1.40
N ALA A 93 8.63 10.52 1.43
CA ALA A 93 8.40 9.63 0.29
C ALA A 93 7.69 10.36 -0.87
N VAL A 94 6.71 11.21 -0.57
CA VAL A 94 6.01 11.99 -1.60
C VAL A 94 6.92 13.05 -2.21
N VAL A 95 7.76 13.73 -1.41
CA VAL A 95 8.78 14.66 -1.93
C VAL A 95 9.74 13.92 -2.86
N TYR A 96 10.28 12.78 -2.42
CA TYR A 96 11.18 11.97 -3.24
C TYR A 96 10.50 11.51 -4.54
N THR A 97 9.27 11.04 -4.49
CA THR A 97 8.50 10.63 -5.66
C THR A 97 8.23 11.80 -6.62
N SER A 98 7.82 12.94 -6.08
CA SER A 98 7.47 14.15 -6.85
C SER A 98 8.67 14.74 -7.62
N GLU A 99 9.86 14.69 -7.02
CA GLU A 99 11.04 15.30 -7.60
C GLU A 99 11.89 14.32 -8.41
N VAL A 100 11.92 13.04 -8.05
CA VAL A 100 12.77 12.04 -8.71
C VAL A 100 12.02 11.24 -9.76
N PHE A 101 10.87 10.64 -9.42
CA PHE A 101 10.20 9.69 -10.31
C PHE A 101 9.15 10.31 -11.21
N LEU A 102 8.31 11.20 -10.67
CA LEU A 102 7.22 11.82 -11.43
C LEU A 102 7.71 12.54 -12.70
N PRO A 103 8.78 13.35 -12.69
CA PRO A 103 9.23 14.02 -13.91
C PRO A 103 9.63 13.04 -15.01
N VAL A 104 10.24 11.91 -14.64
CA VAL A 104 10.67 10.87 -15.59
C VAL A 104 9.47 10.18 -16.22
N PHE A 105 8.57 9.63 -15.40
CA PHE A 105 7.44 8.85 -15.89
C PHE A 105 6.42 9.69 -16.64
N TYR A 106 6.19 10.93 -16.18
CA TYR A 106 5.24 11.84 -16.83
C TYR A 106 5.73 12.29 -18.21
N ARG A 107 7.02 12.63 -18.36
CA ARG A 107 7.61 13.05 -19.64
C ARG A 107 7.74 11.92 -20.64
N LEU A 108 8.10 10.71 -20.20
CA LEU A 108 8.20 9.55 -21.08
C LEU A 108 6.84 9.05 -21.59
N ALA A 109 5.75 9.54 -21.00
CA ALA A 109 4.38 9.16 -21.39
C ALA A 109 4.14 7.64 -21.42
N ILE A 110 4.88 6.88 -20.62
CA ILE A 110 4.80 5.41 -20.54
C ILE A 110 3.50 4.98 -19.85
N ASN A 111 2.97 3.83 -20.29
CA ASN A 111 1.76 3.24 -19.72
C ASN A 111 2.10 2.23 -18.60
N SER A 112 3.27 1.61 -18.67
CA SER A 112 3.81 0.71 -17.66
C SER A 112 5.14 1.26 -17.11
N THR A 113 5.31 1.24 -15.78
CA THR A 113 6.58 1.60 -15.14
C THR A 113 7.72 0.70 -15.59
N TYR A 114 7.40 -0.57 -15.93
CA TYR A 114 8.39 -1.58 -16.35
C TYR A 114 8.90 -1.33 -17.77
N GLU A 115 8.14 -0.64 -18.63
CA GLU A 115 8.61 -0.17 -19.93
C GLU A 115 9.86 0.71 -19.80
N TYR A 116 9.91 1.57 -18.75
CA TYR A 116 11.10 2.36 -18.42
C TYR A 116 12.35 1.49 -18.19
N LEU A 117 12.20 0.35 -17.52
CA LEU A 117 13.33 -0.55 -17.25
C LEU A 117 13.93 -1.17 -18.51
N GLU A 118 13.10 -1.47 -19.52
CA GLU A 118 13.61 -1.93 -20.82
C GLU A 118 14.35 -0.82 -21.56
N LEU A 119 13.77 0.38 -21.59
CA LEU A 119 14.40 1.55 -22.21
C LEU A 119 15.73 1.92 -21.53
N ARG A 120 15.81 1.76 -20.22
CA ARG A 120 16.98 2.14 -19.42
C ARG A 120 18.04 1.06 -19.31
N PHE A 121 17.65 -0.19 -19.13
CA PHE A 121 18.53 -1.32 -18.88
C PHE A 121 18.41 -2.39 -19.97
N SER A 122 17.48 -3.34 -19.81
CA SER A 122 17.28 -4.44 -20.75
C SER A 122 15.90 -5.07 -20.61
N ARG A 123 15.51 -5.84 -21.62
CA ARG A 123 14.28 -6.64 -21.61
C ARG A 123 14.28 -7.69 -20.48
N ALA A 124 15.43 -8.29 -20.16
CA ALA A 124 15.55 -9.25 -19.07
C ALA A 124 15.24 -8.58 -17.71
N THR A 125 15.78 -7.36 -17.48
CA THR A 125 15.51 -6.58 -16.28
C THR A 125 14.01 -6.23 -16.16
N ARG A 126 13.36 -5.84 -17.28
CA ARG A 126 11.91 -5.60 -17.33
C ARG A 126 11.12 -6.83 -16.91
N LEU A 127 11.41 -7.99 -17.52
CA LEU A 127 10.67 -9.23 -17.25
C LEU A 127 10.84 -9.69 -15.80
N LEU A 128 12.05 -9.64 -15.25
CA LEU A 128 12.27 -9.99 -13.83
C LEU A 128 11.52 -9.04 -12.89
N ALA A 129 11.59 -7.74 -13.14
CA ALA A 129 10.83 -6.76 -12.34
C ALA A 129 9.31 -6.97 -12.42
N MET A 130 8.79 -7.37 -13.58
CA MET A 130 7.37 -7.76 -13.72
C MET A 130 7.02 -9.00 -12.91
N VAL A 131 7.86 -10.03 -12.90
CA VAL A 131 7.64 -11.23 -12.06
C VAL A 131 7.55 -10.82 -10.60
N ILE A 132 8.48 -9.99 -10.11
CA ILE A 132 8.42 -9.46 -8.74
C ILE A 132 7.12 -8.69 -8.49
N PHE A 133 6.67 -7.88 -9.45
CA PHE A 133 5.40 -7.17 -9.33
C PHE A 133 4.20 -8.12 -9.19
N PHE A 134 4.16 -9.24 -9.91
CA PHE A 134 3.06 -10.18 -9.79
C PHE A 134 2.99 -10.89 -8.43
N PHE A 135 4.06 -10.92 -7.64
CA PHE A 135 3.98 -11.35 -6.23
C PHE A 135 3.06 -10.45 -5.37
N ASN A 136 2.74 -9.23 -5.81
CA ASN A 136 1.69 -8.42 -5.20
C ASN A 136 0.27 -9.03 -5.26
N LEU A 137 0.05 -10.11 -6.02
CA LEU A 137 -1.17 -10.91 -5.92
C LEU A 137 -1.39 -11.45 -4.50
N LEU A 138 -0.32 -11.83 -3.80
CA LEU A 138 -0.37 -12.25 -2.39
C LEU A 138 -0.89 -11.11 -1.49
N TYR A 139 -0.35 -9.90 -1.66
CA TYR A 139 -0.83 -8.72 -0.94
C TYR A 139 -2.32 -8.46 -1.22
N THR A 140 -2.74 -8.52 -2.48
CA THR A 140 -4.15 -8.32 -2.85
C THR A 140 -5.04 -9.40 -2.23
N GLY A 141 -4.55 -10.64 -2.12
CA GLY A 141 -5.22 -11.74 -1.41
C GLY A 141 -5.45 -11.43 0.08
N LEU A 142 -4.43 -10.90 0.79
CA LEU A 142 -4.56 -10.45 2.18
C LEU A 142 -5.62 -9.35 2.32
N VAL A 143 -5.66 -8.39 1.40
CA VAL A 143 -6.64 -7.30 1.41
C VAL A 143 -8.08 -7.81 1.21
N ILE A 144 -8.27 -8.88 0.43
CA ILE A 144 -9.58 -9.54 0.27
C ILE A 144 -9.96 -10.35 1.52
N TYR A 145 -8.99 -10.98 2.17
CA TYR A 145 -9.21 -11.80 3.35
C TYR A 145 -9.58 -10.96 4.58
N ALA A 146 -9.00 -9.77 4.76
CA ALA A 146 -9.18 -8.94 5.93
C ALA A 146 -10.66 -8.55 6.24
N PRO A 147 -11.50 -8.10 5.26
CA PRO A 147 -12.92 -7.86 5.52
C PRO A 147 -13.68 -9.12 5.90
N ALA A 148 -13.31 -10.27 5.32
CA ALA A 148 -13.94 -11.55 5.67
C ALA A 148 -13.65 -11.94 7.13
N LEU A 149 -12.42 -11.69 7.60
CA LEU A 149 -12.04 -11.89 8.99
C LEU A 149 -12.81 -10.95 9.93
N ALA A 150 -12.99 -9.69 9.54
CA ALA A 150 -13.78 -8.72 10.31
C ALA A 150 -15.27 -9.12 10.38
N LEU A 151 -15.86 -9.53 9.25
CA LEU A 151 -17.28 -9.95 9.19
C LEU A 151 -17.56 -11.19 10.00
N ASN A 152 -16.60 -12.11 10.16
CA ASN A 152 -16.78 -13.29 11.02
C ASN A 152 -17.04 -12.94 12.48
N GLN A 153 -16.72 -11.75 12.94
CA GLN A 153 -17.03 -11.29 14.30
C GLN A 153 -18.52 -10.94 14.49
N GLY A 154 -19.19 -10.46 13.43
CA GLY A 154 -20.58 -10.01 13.51
C GLY A 154 -21.59 -10.82 12.70
N MET A 155 -21.11 -11.68 11.80
CA MET A 155 -21.97 -12.45 10.88
C MET A 155 -21.63 -13.93 10.94
N SER A 156 -22.66 -14.78 11.02
CA SER A 156 -22.52 -16.24 10.82
C SER A 156 -22.29 -16.65 9.35
N ALA A 157 -21.93 -15.70 8.47
CA ALA A 157 -21.71 -15.93 7.06
C ALA A 157 -20.35 -16.56 6.78
N ARG A 158 -20.31 -17.59 5.92
CA ARG A 158 -19.06 -18.23 5.50
C ARG A 158 -18.18 -17.23 4.74
N VAL A 159 -16.89 -17.19 5.07
CA VAL A 159 -15.84 -16.34 4.45
C VAL A 159 -15.90 -16.36 2.91
N SER A 160 -16.24 -17.51 2.30
CA SER A 160 -16.31 -17.67 0.84
C SER A 160 -17.34 -16.76 0.15
N ASN A 161 -18.45 -16.45 0.80
CA ASN A 161 -19.49 -15.63 0.18
C ASN A 161 -19.08 -14.15 0.03
N SER A 162 -18.34 -13.62 1.01
CA SER A 162 -17.84 -12.24 0.93
C SER A 162 -16.77 -12.07 -0.16
N GLN A 163 -15.98 -13.11 -0.42
CA GLN A 163 -14.94 -13.10 -1.45
C GLN A 163 -15.51 -13.07 -2.87
N ILE A 164 -16.64 -13.77 -3.11
CA ILE A 164 -17.32 -13.77 -4.41
C ILE A 164 -17.83 -12.36 -4.76
N CYS A 165 -18.34 -11.62 -3.77
CA CYS A 165 -18.79 -10.25 -3.97
C CYS A 165 -17.67 -9.32 -4.49
N HIS A 166 -16.41 -9.52 -4.05
CA HIS A 166 -15.26 -8.75 -4.55
C HIS A 166 -15.03 -8.98 -6.05
N VAL A 167 -15.12 -10.23 -6.53
CA VAL A 167 -14.95 -10.53 -7.96
C VAL A 167 -16.05 -9.90 -8.78
N LEU A 168 -17.31 -10.07 -8.38
CA LEU A 168 -18.46 -9.47 -9.07
C LEU A 168 -18.34 -7.95 -9.13
N TRP A 169 -17.90 -7.32 -8.04
CA TRP A 169 -17.64 -5.89 -7.99
C TRP A 169 -16.57 -5.44 -8.99
N CYS A 170 -15.43 -6.14 -9.03
CA CYS A 170 -14.34 -5.81 -9.95
C CYS A 170 -14.75 -5.95 -11.43
N LEU A 171 -15.68 -6.86 -11.74
CA LEU A 171 -16.25 -7.03 -13.08
C LEU A 171 -17.12 -5.84 -13.51
N LEU A 172 -17.81 -5.21 -12.56
CA LEU A 172 -18.70 -4.07 -12.83
C LEU A 172 -17.93 -2.76 -13.03
N GLN A 173 -16.67 -2.69 -12.63
CA GLN A 173 -15.87 -1.47 -12.74
C GLN A 173 -15.33 -1.24 -14.16
N GLY A 174 -15.48 -0.04 -14.65
CA GLY A 174 -15.20 0.37 -16.03
C GLY A 174 -13.85 1.05 -16.27
N GLY A 175 -12.72 0.43 -15.90
CA GLY A 175 -11.37 1.00 -16.10
C GLY A 175 -11.00 2.11 -15.11
N LEU A 176 -9.79 2.68 -15.24
CA LEU A 176 -9.18 3.58 -14.25
C LEU A 176 -10.05 4.79 -13.88
N LYS A 177 -10.76 5.38 -14.86
CA LYS A 177 -11.60 6.55 -14.61
C LYS A 177 -12.78 6.26 -13.69
N ALA A 178 -13.41 5.09 -13.82
CA ALA A 178 -14.49 4.66 -12.95
C ALA A 178 -13.94 4.36 -11.55
N VAL A 179 -12.79 3.68 -11.46
CA VAL A 179 -12.10 3.39 -10.18
C VAL A 179 -11.81 4.67 -9.42
N VAL A 180 -11.25 5.71 -10.06
CA VAL A 180 -10.93 6.98 -9.38
C VAL A 180 -12.19 7.65 -8.79
N TRP A 181 -13.32 7.61 -9.48
CA TRP A 181 -14.55 8.22 -8.97
C TRP A 181 -15.27 7.37 -7.90
N THR A 182 -15.18 6.05 -7.98
CA THR A 182 -15.66 5.20 -6.88
C THR A 182 -14.81 5.40 -5.62
N ASP A 183 -13.50 5.57 -5.76
CA ASP A 183 -12.59 5.83 -4.65
C ASP A 183 -12.93 7.13 -3.90
N VAL A 184 -13.39 8.18 -4.63
CA VAL A 184 -13.82 9.44 -4.02
C VAL A 184 -15.01 9.23 -3.06
N VAL A 185 -15.96 8.37 -3.40
CA VAL A 185 -17.08 8.03 -2.52
C VAL A 185 -16.62 7.14 -1.37
N GLN A 186 -15.81 6.15 -1.69
CA GLN A 186 -15.34 5.17 -0.72
C GLN A 186 -14.50 5.79 0.41
N ILE A 187 -13.67 6.80 0.10
CA ILE A 187 -12.90 7.49 1.16
C ILE A 187 -13.80 8.21 2.17
N GLY A 188 -14.91 8.80 1.70
CA GLY A 188 -15.91 9.41 2.60
C GLY A 188 -16.54 8.36 3.52
N ILE A 189 -16.89 7.20 2.99
CA ILE A 189 -17.43 6.08 3.76
C ILE A 189 -16.42 5.57 4.80
N MET A 190 -15.15 5.43 4.40
CA MET A 190 -14.09 4.97 5.31
C MET A 190 -13.87 5.93 6.49
N PHE A 191 -13.82 7.23 6.22
CA PHE A 191 -13.73 8.22 7.30
C PHE A 191 -14.98 8.21 8.20
N ALA A 192 -16.19 8.07 7.63
CA ALA A 192 -17.41 7.96 8.41
C ALA A 192 -17.38 6.73 9.35
N GLY A 193 -16.89 5.58 8.87
CA GLY A 193 -16.69 4.39 9.67
C GLY A 193 -15.73 4.62 10.84
N TYR A 194 -14.54 5.19 10.60
CA TYR A 194 -13.60 5.53 11.68
C TYR A 194 -14.20 6.51 12.68
N MET A 195 -14.82 7.60 12.19
CA MET A 195 -15.36 8.63 13.06
C MET A 195 -16.52 8.12 13.91
N SER A 196 -17.36 7.19 13.42
CA SER A 196 -18.43 6.59 14.22
C SER A 196 -17.88 5.86 15.45
N VAL A 197 -16.79 5.10 15.30
CA VAL A 197 -16.12 4.40 16.39
C VAL A 197 -15.49 5.39 17.38
N ILE A 198 -14.69 6.33 16.87
CA ILE A 198 -13.98 7.32 17.72
C ILE A 198 -14.96 8.15 18.54
N ILE A 199 -16.00 8.70 17.90
CA ILE A 199 -17.02 9.54 18.57
C ILE A 199 -17.71 8.73 19.67
N LYS A 200 -18.12 7.50 19.38
CA LYS A 200 -18.78 6.64 20.37
C LYS A 200 -17.84 6.31 21.54
N CYS A 201 -16.57 6.00 21.25
CA CYS A 201 -15.57 5.78 22.30
C CYS A 201 -15.40 7.01 23.22
N VAL A 202 -15.30 8.21 22.64
CA VAL A 202 -15.16 9.45 23.39
C VAL A 202 -16.39 9.71 24.27
N ILE A 203 -17.60 9.46 23.76
CA ILE A 203 -18.85 9.63 24.53
C ILE A 203 -18.89 8.64 25.70
N LEU A 204 -18.62 7.34 25.45
CA LEU A 204 -18.70 6.31 26.49
C LEU A 204 -17.64 6.46 27.59
N LYS A 205 -16.47 7.01 27.26
CA LYS A 205 -15.37 7.25 28.22
C LYS A 205 -15.47 8.62 28.91
N GLY A 206 -16.47 9.44 28.56
CA GLY A 206 -16.68 10.78 29.18
C GLY A 206 -15.72 11.85 28.66
N GLY A 207 -15.01 11.61 27.54
CA GLY A 207 -14.15 12.60 26.89
C GLY A 207 -12.85 12.04 26.34
N ILE A 208 -12.24 12.79 25.44
CA ILE A 208 -10.93 12.43 24.85
C ILE A 208 -9.81 12.47 25.91
N SER A 209 -9.93 13.33 26.92
CA SER A 209 -8.96 13.45 28.02
C SER A 209 -8.81 12.14 28.80
N THR A 210 -9.91 11.43 29.04
CA THR A 210 -9.89 10.13 29.73
C THR A 210 -9.16 9.09 28.91
N ILE A 211 -9.42 9.03 27.59
CA ILE A 211 -8.72 8.10 26.68
C ILE A 211 -7.21 8.39 26.67
N LEU A 212 -6.82 9.67 26.62
CA LEU A 212 -5.40 10.05 26.64
C LEU A 212 -4.76 9.75 28.00
N SER A 213 -5.48 9.98 29.12
CA SER A 213 -4.98 9.63 30.46
C SER A 213 -4.77 8.13 30.61
N ASP A 214 -5.74 7.31 30.20
CA ASP A 214 -5.62 5.85 30.17
C ASP A 214 -4.42 5.40 29.32
N ALA A 215 -4.25 6.00 28.15
CA ALA A 215 -3.15 5.68 27.23
C ALA A 215 -1.79 6.10 27.79
N GLN A 216 -1.71 7.22 28.51
CA GLN A 216 -0.53 7.70 29.21
C GLN A 216 -0.14 6.74 30.33
N GLU A 217 -1.09 6.38 31.19
CA GLU A 217 -0.91 5.41 32.27
C GLU A 217 -0.41 4.07 31.76
N GLY A 218 -0.94 3.59 30.63
CA GLY A 218 -0.52 2.36 29.98
C GLY A 218 0.75 2.46 29.14
N GLY A 219 1.43 3.62 29.09
CA GLY A 219 2.65 3.80 28.30
C GLY A 219 2.42 3.82 26.79
N ARG A 220 1.17 4.03 26.31
CA ARG A 220 0.87 4.07 24.85
C ARG A 220 1.21 5.41 24.22
N ILE A 221 1.41 6.47 25.00
CA ILE A 221 1.91 7.76 24.54
C ILE A 221 3.44 7.78 24.65
N ASN A 222 4.10 7.08 23.74
CA ASN A 222 5.54 6.78 23.75
C ASN A 222 6.30 7.44 22.59
N PHE A 223 6.05 8.70 22.32
CA PHE A 223 6.71 9.43 21.23
C PHE A 223 8.23 9.62 21.42
N VAL A 224 8.76 9.45 22.63
CA VAL A 224 10.17 9.72 22.97
C VAL A 224 10.99 8.42 22.94
N ASP A 225 10.96 7.70 21.80
CA ASP A 225 11.82 6.54 21.59
C ASP A 225 12.74 6.76 20.39
N PHE A 226 13.91 7.33 20.65
CA PHE A 226 14.96 7.62 19.68
C PHE A 226 16.08 6.56 19.66
N ASP A 227 15.82 5.35 20.18
CA ASP A 227 16.79 4.26 20.15
C ASP A 227 17.18 3.93 18.69
N ILE A 228 18.49 3.89 18.44
CA ILE A 228 19.05 3.65 17.09
C ILE A 228 19.09 2.14 16.78
N ASN A 229 18.84 1.26 17.75
CA ASN A 229 18.93 -0.18 17.57
C ASN A 229 17.99 -0.66 16.44
N PRO A 230 18.53 -1.22 15.33
CA PRO A 230 17.73 -1.64 14.17
C PRO A 230 16.88 -2.89 14.45
N LEU A 231 17.12 -3.59 15.55
CA LEU A 231 16.39 -4.79 15.95
C LEU A 231 15.06 -4.46 16.64
N ARG A 232 14.89 -3.22 17.10
CA ARG A 232 13.64 -2.78 17.72
C ARG A 232 12.55 -2.60 16.68
N ARG A 233 11.34 -3.09 17.00
CA ARG A 233 10.20 -3.06 16.06
C ARG A 233 9.85 -1.64 15.65
N HIS A 234 9.56 -0.76 16.62
CA HIS A 234 9.18 0.64 16.38
C HIS A 234 10.06 1.56 17.22
N THR A 235 10.82 2.40 16.54
CA THR A 235 11.53 3.56 17.08
C THR A 235 11.34 4.71 16.11
N PHE A 236 11.69 5.93 16.50
CA PHE A 236 11.70 7.06 15.56
C PHE A 236 12.43 6.71 14.26
N TRP A 237 13.65 6.12 14.37
CA TRP A 237 14.50 5.82 13.22
C TRP A 237 13.93 4.70 12.34
N THR A 238 13.40 3.63 12.91
CA THR A 238 12.81 2.54 12.12
C THR A 238 11.58 3.01 11.35
N LEU A 239 10.73 3.83 11.98
CA LEU A 239 9.54 4.38 11.36
C LEU A 239 9.89 5.41 10.29
N VAL A 240 10.77 6.39 10.59
CA VAL A 240 11.07 7.45 9.64
C VAL A 240 11.93 6.94 8.48
N ILE A 241 13.02 6.22 8.73
CA ILE A 241 13.90 5.73 7.65
C ILE A 241 13.23 4.58 6.91
N GLY A 242 12.88 3.51 7.63
CA GLY A 242 12.25 2.33 7.03
C GLY A 242 10.94 2.66 6.34
N GLY A 243 10.10 3.48 6.99
CA GLY A 243 8.87 4.00 6.43
C GLY A 243 9.10 4.81 5.16
N THR A 244 10.09 5.72 5.12
CA THR A 244 10.39 6.53 3.92
C THR A 244 10.76 5.65 2.73
N PHE A 245 11.61 4.64 2.92
CA PHE A 245 11.95 3.70 1.85
C PHE A 245 10.72 2.89 1.40
N GLY A 246 9.94 2.36 2.35
CA GLY A 246 8.72 1.60 2.04
C GLY A 246 7.73 2.42 1.24
N TRP A 247 7.43 3.64 1.67
CA TRP A 247 6.49 4.53 1.00
C TRP A 247 7.01 5.07 -0.33
N SER A 248 8.34 5.27 -0.44
CA SER A 248 8.97 5.62 -1.72
C SER A 248 8.85 4.48 -2.74
N ALA A 249 8.92 3.22 -2.30
CA ALA A 249 8.66 2.07 -3.17
C ALA A 249 7.20 2.08 -3.66
N VAL A 250 6.24 2.35 -2.75
CA VAL A 250 4.81 2.40 -3.09
C VAL A 250 4.49 3.54 -4.05
N TYR A 251 4.88 4.77 -3.75
CA TYR A 251 4.52 5.92 -4.59
C TYR A 251 5.42 6.10 -5.81
N GLY A 252 6.69 5.74 -5.71
CA GLY A 252 7.68 5.95 -6.76
C GLY A 252 7.71 4.86 -7.83
N THR A 253 7.46 3.61 -7.48
CA THR A 253 7.71 2.48 -8.40
C THR A 253 6.51 1.55 -8.63
N TYR A 254 5.55 1.54 -7.70
CA TYR A 254 4.42 0.64 -7.78
C TYR A 254 3.40 1.09 -8.82
N GLN A 255 3.18 0.27 -9.84
CA GLN A 255 2.35 0.58 -11.01
C GLN A 255 0.98 1.19 -10.68
N PRO A 256 0.18 0.67 -9.72
CA PRO A 256 -1.12 1.24 -9.40
C PRO A 256 -1.09 2.72 -9.01
N GLN A 257 -0.06 3.16 -8.30
CA GLN A 257 0.08 4.55 -7.86
C GLN A 257 0.61 5.44 -9.00
N VAL A 258 1.65 4.98 -9.71
CA VAL A 258 2.23 5.68 -10.85
C VAL A 258 1.19 5.93 -11.95
N GLN A 259 0.36 4.95 -12.25
CA GLN A 259 -0.71 5.04 -13.23
C GLN A 259 -1.74 6.13 -12.89
N ARG A 260 -2.05 6.31 -11.59
CA ARG A 260 -3.00 7.33 -11.13
C ARG A 260 -2.45 8.75 -11.29
N TYR A 261 -1.28 9.08 -10.73
CA TYR A 261 -0.79 10.45 -10.86
C TYR A 261 -0.41 10.79 -12.31
N ASN A 262 0.00 9.81 -13.14
CA ASN A 262 0.19 10.00 -14.58
C ASN A 262 -1.13 10.23 -15.36
N SER A 263 -2.29 9.94 -14.78
CA SER A 263 -3.60 10.24 -15.39
C SER A 263 -4.03 11.70 -15.25
N CYS A 264 -3.31 12.51 -14.48
CA CYS A 264 -3.54 13.94 -14.34
C CYS A 264 -3.31 14.71 -15.64
N LYS A 265 -3.98 15.85 -15.80
CA LYS A 265 -3.89 16.71 -17.01
C LYS A 265 -2.50 17.27 -17.26
N THR A 266 -1.79 17.66 -16.21
CA THR A 266 -0.44 18.26 -16.28
C THR A 266 0.43 17.73 -15.14
N ILE A 267 1.75 17.87 -15.28
CA ILE A 267 2.70 17.49 -14.23
C ILE A 267 2.46 18.30 -12.94
N LYS A 268 2.05 19.58 -13.05
CA LYS A 268 1.69 20.42 -11.90
C LYS A 268 0.49 19.83 -11.14
N HIS A 269 -0.54 19.36 -11.86
CA HIS A 269 -1.68 18.68 -11.25
C HIS A 269 -1.30 17.33 -10.62
N ALA A 270 -0.36 16.59 -11.21
CA ALA A 270 0.15 15.34 -10.64
C ALA A 270 0.93 15.59 -9.33
N ARG A 271 1.79 16.62 -9.29
CA ARG A 271 2.46 17.05 -8.05
C ARG A 271 1.45 17.47 -6.98
N LEU A 272 0.49 18.32 -7.34
CA LEU A 272 -0.56 18.76 -6.44
C LEU A 272 -1.36 17.57 -5.88
N ALA A 273 -1.69 16.58 -6.71
CA ALA A 273 -2.38 15.37 -6.28
C ALA A 273 -1.57 14.58 -5.24
N LEU A 274 -0.25 14.44 -5.43
CA LEU A 274 0.63 13.78 -4.47
C LEU A 274 0.70 14.54 -3.13
N PHE A 275 0.80 15.88 -3.14
CA PHE A 275 0.85 16.65 -1.90
C PHE A 275 -0.49 16.69 -1.15
N ILE A 276 -1.62 16.79 -1.85
CA ILE A 276 -2.94 16.67 -1.20
C ILE A 276 -3.12 15.27 -0.61
N ASN A 277 -2.62 14.23 -1.28
CA ASN A 277 -2.66 12.87 -0.77
C ASN A 277 -1.93 12.72 0.58
N VAL A 278 -0.85 13.47 0.84
CA VAL A 278 -0.17 13.47 2.15
C VAL A 278 -1.13 13.85 3.27
N LEU A 279 -1.98 14.85 3.05
CA LEU A 279 -2.98 15.25 4.04
C LEU A 279 -4.00 14.13 4.30
N GLY A 280 -4.47 13.47 3.23
CA GLY A 280 -5.35 12.31 3.36
C GLY A 280 -4.71 11.17 4.16
N LEU A 281 -3.44 10.86 3.89
CA LEU A 281 -2.68 9.84 4.62
C LEU A 281 -2.46 10.22 6.09
N ALA A 282 -2.15 11.49 6.37
CA ALA A 282 -1.99 11.97 7.73
C ALA A 282 -3.31 11.88 8.52
N CYS A 283 -4.44 12.27 7.91
CA CYS A 283 -5.76 12.11 8.53
C CYS A 283 -6.09 10.64 8.81
N THR A 284 -5.81 9.75 7.87
CA THR A 284 -6.01 8.30 8.03
C THR A 284 -5.19 7.74 9.18
N LEU A 285 -3.88 8.07 9.22
CA LEU A 285 -2.97 7.61 10.27
C LEU A 285 -3.41 8.14 11.63
N THR A 286 -3.78 9.42 11.72
CA THR A 286 -4.28 10.02 12.97
C THR A 286 -5.55 9.31 13.45
N SER A 287 -6.50 9.02 12.54
CA SER A 287 -7.71 8.26 12.88
C SER A 287 -7.36 6.85 13.39
N SER A 288 -6.39 6.18 12.75
CA SER A 288 -5.92 4.85 13.20
C SER A 288 -5.24 4.92 14.58
N VAL A 289 -4.42 5.94 14.84
CA VAL A 289 -3.76 6.15 16.15
C VAL A 289 -4.80 6.37 17.23
N ILE A 290 -5.76 7.27 17.02
CA ILE A 290 -6.83 7.55 17.99
C ILE A 290 -7.65 6.27 18.24
N SER A 291 -8.01 5.52 17.19
CA SER A 291 -8.76 4.26 17.34
C SER A 291 -7.97 3.21 18.15
N GLY A 292 -6.65 3.14 17.97
CA GLY A 292 -5.77 2.27 18.76
C GLY A 292 -5.68 2.66 20.24
N LEU A 293 -5.67 3.96 20.53
CA LEU A 293 -5.75 4.47 21.91
C LEU A 293 -7.13 4.21 22.53
N CYS A 294 -8.21 4.31 21.73
CA CYS A 294 -9.56 3.91 22.16
C CYS A 294 -9.60 2.43 22.52
N LEU A 295 -9.05 1.54 21.67
CA LEU A 295 -8.94 0.11 21.97
C LEU A 295 -8.28 -0.11 23.32
N TYR A 296 -7.16 0.56 23.59
CA TYR A 296 -6.48 0.40 24.85
C TYR A 296 -7.32 0.90 26.05
N SER A 297 -7.94 2.06 25.95
CA SER A 297 -8.78 2.59 27.03
C SER A 297 -9.96 1.66 27.36
N PHE A 298 -10.53 0.96 26.38
CA PHE A 298 -11.60 -0.01 26.60
C PHE A 298 -11.10 -1.34 27.17
N PHE A 299 -9.98 -1.84 26.69
CA PHE A 299 -9.49 -3.18 27.03
C PHE A 299 -8.30 -3.19 28.00
N LYS A 300 -7.99 -2.05 28.68
CA LYS A 300 -6.85 -1.92 29.59
C LYS A 300 -6.84 -2.96 30.72
N ASN A 301 -8.02 -3.39 31.19
CA ASN A 301 -8.16 -4.35 32.29
C ASN A 301 -8.37 -5.80 31.82
N CYS A 302 -8.89 -6.00 30.60
CA CYS A 302 -9.13 -7.34 30.03
C CYS A 302 -8.88 -7.30 28.52
N ASP A 303 -7.75 -7.86 28.11
CA ASP A 303 -7.38 -7.98 26.70
C ASP A 303 -8.12 -9.16 26.05
N PRO A 304 -9.00 -8.90 25.05
CA PRO A 304 -9.78 -9.95 24.41
C PRO A 304 -8.92 -10.97 23.65
N TRP A 305 -7.75 -10.56 23.15
CA TRP A 305 -6.83 -11.46 22.46
C TRP A 305 -6.16 -12.43 23.43
N LYS A 306 -5.59 -11.93 24.54
CA LYS A 306 -5.02 -12.77 25.58
C LYS A 306 -6.09 -13.63 26.28
N ALA A 307 -7.33 -13.12 26.38
CA ALA A 307 -8.46 -13.87 26.93
C ALA A 307 -9.04 -14.92 25.95
N GLY A 308 -8.52 -15.01 24.70
CA GLY A 308 -8.98 -15.98 23.71
C GLY A 308 -10.35 -15.68 23.07
N GLN A 309 -10.88 -14.48 23.27
CA GLN A 309 -12.14 -14.04 22.67
C GLN A 309 -11.99 -13.70 21.19
N VAL A 310 -10.77 -13.29 20.78
CA VAL A 310 -10.38 -13.08 19.40
C VAL A 310 -9.11 -13.85 19.09
N SER A 311 -9.00 -14.39 17.86
CA SER A 311 -7.87 -15.23 17.46
C SER A 311 -6.64 -14.41 17.02
N SER A 312 -6.82 -13.14 16.66
CA SER A 312 -5.77 -12.25 16.14
C SER A 312 -5.98 -10.82 16.62
N PRO A 313 -4.92 -10.04 16.87
CA PRO A 313 -5.02 -8.61 17.19
C PRO A 313 -5.76 -7.78 16.14
N ASP A 314 -5.73 -8.19 14.87
CA ASP A 314 -6.44 -7.52 13.77
C ASP A 314 -7.96 -7.56 13.93
N GLN A 315 -8.49 -8.44 14.79
CA GLN A 315 -9.92 -8.56 15.11
C GLN A 315 -10.36 -7.66 16.28
N LEU A 316 -9.44 -7.00 16.99
CA LEU A 316 -9.76 -6.17 18.16
C LEU A 316 -10.69 -5.00 17.83
N LEU A 317 -10.45 -4.30 16.70
CA LEU A 317 -11.29 -3.18 16.32
C LEU A 317 -12.71 -3.61 15.90
N PRO A 318 -12.92 -4.62 15.06
CA PRO A 318 -14.25 -5.20 14.82
C PRO A 318 -14.95 -5.67 16.11
N TYR A 319 -14.21 -6.30 17.01
CA TYR A 319 -14.74 -6.76 18.29
C TYR A 319 -15.25 -5.60 19.14
N LEU A 320 -14.44 -4.51 19.27
CA LEU A 320 -14.85 -3.30 19.95
C LEU A 320 -16.11 -2.68 19.31
N VAL A 321 -16.17 -2.64 17.98
CA VAL A 321 -17.32 -2.10 17.24
C VAL A 321 -18.61 -2.84 17.60
N MET A 322 -18.57 -4.16 17.65
CA MET A 322 -19.73 -4.96 18.04
C MET A 322 -20.15 -4.76 19.50
N ASP A 323 -19.20 -4.46 20.39
CA ASP A 323 -19.47 -4.20 21.79
C ASP A 323 -20.09 -2.79 22.02
N ILE A 324 -19.51 -1.74 21.39
CA ILE A 324 -19.90 -0.34 21.70
C ILE A 324 -21.00 0.24 20.80
N LEU A 325 -21.19 -0.30 19.59
CA LEU A 325 -22.16 0.21 18.62
C LEU A 325 -23.43 -0.64 18.52
N ALA A 326 -23.52 -1.80 19.22
CA ALA A 326 -24.68 -2.69 19.18
C ALA A 326 -26.03 -1.98 19.44
N ASP A 327 -26.04 -1.02 20.36
CA ASP A 327 -27.24 -0.24 20.72
C ASP A 327 -27.68 0.74 19.62
N HIS A 328 -26.82 1.00 18.61
CA HIS A 328 -27.07 1.99 17.57
C HIS A 328 -27.21 1.29 16.22
N GLN A 329 -28.41 0.78 15.94
CA GLN A 329 -28.73 0.06 14.72
C GLN A 329 -28.26 0.82 13.46
N GLY A 330 -27.50 0.14 12.60
CA GLY A 330 -26.94 0.67 11.36
C GLY A 330 -25.49 1.18 11.47
N LEU A 331 -24.99 1.55 12.66
CA LEU A 331 -23.60 1.99 12.82
C LEU A 331 -22.57 0.85 12.69
N PRO A 332 -22.79 -0.36 13.27
CA PRO A 332 -21.95 -1.51 12.97
C PRO A 332 -21.89 -1.80 11.47
N GLY A 333 -23.06 -1.77 10.79
CA GLY A 333 -23.16 -1.95 9.35
C GLY A 333 -22.34 -0.93 8.54
N LEU A 334 -22.34 0.35 8.97
CA LEU A 334 -21.52 1.41 8.35
C LEU A 334 -20.02 1.13 8.52
N PHE A 335 -19.56 0.70 9.70
CA PHE A 335 -18.17 0.35 9.92
C PHE A 335 -17.72 -0.82 9.04
N PHE A 336 -18.49 -1.90 8.98
CA PHE A 336 -18.16 -3.03 8.11
C PHE A 336 -18.21 -2.64 6.62
N ALA A 337 -19.13 -1.76 6.22
CA ALA A 337 -19.15 -1.20 4.87
C ALA A 337 -17.89 -0.36 4.58
N ALA A 338 -17.37 0.37 5.57
CA ALA A 338 -16.13 1.12 5.45
C ALA A 338 -14.92 0.20 5.24
N VAL A 339 -14.79 -0.88 6.04
CA VAL A 339 -13.73 -1.90 5.89
C VAL A 339 -13.82 -2.58 4.53
N TYR A 340 -15.03 -2.91 4.09
CA TYR A 340 -15.25 -3.53 2.79
C TYR A 340 -14.93 -2.59 1.62
N SER A 341 -15.32 -1.31 1.73
CA SER A 341 -15.00 -0.26 0.75
C SER A 341 -13.48 -0.05 0.62
N ALA A 342 -12.76 -0.10 1.73
CA ALA A 342 -11.30 -0.03 1.76
C ALA A 342 -10.65 -1.19 0.99
N SER A 343 -11.16 -2.41 1.15
CA SER A 343 -10.72 -3.55 0.36
C SER A 343 -11.02 -3.38 -1.12
N LEU A 344 -12.26 -2.99 -1.48
CA LEU A 344 -12.69 -2.85 -2.86
C LEU A 344 -11.84 -1.84 -3.64
N SER A 345 -11.50 -0.69 -3.05
CA SER A 345 -10.62 0.32 -3.67
C SER A 345 -9.25 -0.24 -4.00
N THR A 346 -8.61 -0.92 -3.05
CA THR A 346 -7.28 -1.50 -3.22
C THR A 346 -7.28 -2.64 -4.23
N VAL A 347 -8.23 -3.56 -4.14
CA VAL A 347 -8.35 -4.75 -5.01
C VAL A 347 -8.60 -4.35 -6.46
N SER A 348 -9.58 -3.47 -6.70
CA SER A 348 -9.91 -3.01 -8.05
C SER A 348 -8.74 -2.32 -8.74
N THR A 349 -7.98 -1.55 -7.97
CA THR A 349 -6.77 -0.86 -8.45
C THR A 349 -5.66 -1.84 -8.80
N SER A 350 -5.40 -2.82 -7.94
CA SER A 350 -4.37 -3.85 -8.16
C SER A 350 -4.68 -4.69 -9.40
N ILE A 351 -5.93 -5.13 -9.55
CA ILE A 351 -6.40 -5.90 -10.72
C ILE A 351 -6.25 -5.09 -12.01
N ASN A 352 -6.66 -3.80 -12.00
CA ASN A 352 -6.53 -2.94 -13.17
C ASN A 352 -5.07 -2.71 -13.56
N ALA A 353 -4.17 -2.55 -12.58
CA ALA A 353 -2.74 -2.39 -12.83
C ALA A 353 -2.09 -3.68 -13.37
N MET A 354 -2.45 -4.85 -12.84
CA MET A 354 -1.97 -6.15 -13.34
C MET A 354 -2.44 -6.39 -14.78
N ALA A 355 -3.70 -6.07 -15.08
CA ALA A 355 -4.22 -6.14 -16.45
C ALA A 355 -3.49 -5.17 -17.38
N ALA A 356 -3.19 -3.94 -16.93
CA ALA A 356 -2.45 -2.94 -17.70
C ALA A 356 -1.01 -3.39 -18.00
N VAL A 357 -0.28 -3.86 -17.00
CA VAL A 357 1.09 -4.37 -17.17
C VAL A 357 1.11 -5.57 -18.11
N THR A 358 0.20 -6.53 -17.93
CA THR A 358 0.11 -7.69 -18.83
C THR A 358 -0.19 -7.27 -20.26
N MET A 359 -1.10 -6.33 -20.45
CA MET A 359 -1.47 -5.83 -21.77
C MET A 359 -0.30 -5.12 -22.46
N GLU A 360 0.32 -4.14 -21.77
CA GLU A 360 1.36 -3.29 -22.35
C GLU A 360 2.69 -4.04 -22.52
N ASP A 361 3.04 -4.93 -21.59
CA ASP A 361 4.36 -5.52 -21.51
C ASP A 361 4.45 -6.91 -22.14
N LEU A 362 3.35 -7.69 -22.15
CA LEU A 362 3.34 -9.05 -22.67
C LEU A 362 2.57 -9.20 -23.96
N ILE A 363 1.39 -8.58 -24.11
CA ILE A 363 0.50 -8.83 -25.26
C ILE A 363 0.80 -7.91 -26.42
N LYS A 364 0.76 -6.60 -26.24
CA LYS A 364 0.98 -5.62 -27.33
C LYS A 364 2.31 -5.78 -28.05
N PRO A 365 3.45 -6.11 -27.41
CA PRO A 365 4.71 -6.29 -28.12
C PRO A 365 4.75 -7.54 -29.01
N ARG A 366 3.87 -8.53 -28.78
CA ARG A 366 3.87 -9.81 -29.49
C ARG A 366 2.78 -9.92 -30.53
N ILE A 367 1.64 -9.24 -30.33
CA ILE A 367 0.43 -9.44 -31.14
C ILE A 367 -0.13 -8.09 -31.55
N LYS A 368 -0.25 -7.85 -32.86
CA LYS A 368 -0.93 -6.66 -33.42
C LYS A 368 -2.43 -6.96 -33.54
N LEU A 369 -3.24 -6.38 -32.69
CA LEU A 369 -4.69 -6.57 -32.64
C LEU A 369 -5.43 -5.24 -32.82
N SER A 370 -6.69 -5.31 -33.26
CA SER A 370 -7.56 -4.13 -33.31
C SER A 370 -7.90 -3.63 -31.90
N GLU A 371 -8.18 -2.33 -31.76
CA GLU A 371 -8.50 -1.71 -30.45
C GLU A 371 -9.69 -2.39 -29.76
N LYS A 372 -10.70 -2.86 -30.51
CA LYS A 372 -11.84 -3.60 -29.94
C LYS A 372 -11.41 -4.93 -29.30
N LYS A 373 -10.51 -5.67 -29.95
CA LYS A 373 -9.98 -6.94 -29.40
C LYS A 373 -9.08 -6.67 -28.18
N LEU A 374 -8.24 -5.63 -28.24
CA LEU A 374 -7.41 -5.22 -27.09
C LEU A 374 -8.26 -4.85 -25.88
N LEU A 375 -9.36 -4.13 -26.07
CA LEU A 375 -10.30 -3.79 -25.00
C LEU A 375 -10.97 -5.06 -24.41
N LEU A 376 -11.37 -6.01 -25.26
CA LEU A 376 -11.95 -7.27 -24.79
C LEU A 376 -10.95 -8.09 -23.98
N ILE A 377 -9.72 -8.19 -24.44
CA ILE A 377 -8.63 -8.88 -23.72
C ILE A 377 -8.34 -8.17 -22.38
N SER A 378 -8.31 -6.83 -22.32
CA SER A 378 -8.12 -6.09 -21.07
C SER A 378 -9.18 -6.44 -20.03
N LYS A 379 -10.45 -6.54 -20.44
CA LYS A 379 -11.55 -6.97 -19.56
C LYS A 379 -11.41 -8.43 -19.13
N GLY A 380 -11.03 -9.32 -20.05
CA GLY A 380 -10.76 -10.72 -19.73
C GLY A 380 -9.61 -10.90 -18.74
N LEU A 381 -8.54 -10.11 -18.87
CA LEU A 381 -7.44 -10.08 -17.93
C LEU A 381 -7.86 -9.59 -16.53
N SER A 382 -8.71 -8.56 -16.48
CA SER A 382 -9.23 -8.08 -15.19
C SER A 382 -10.07 -9.16 -14.49
N LEU A 383 -10.89 -9.91 -15.24
CA LEU A 383 -11.62 -11.05 -14.70
C LEU A 383 -10.68 -12.15 -14.20
N PHE A 384 -9.70 -12.53 -15.01
CA PHE A 384 -8.71 -13.56 -14.68
C PHE A 384 -7.97 -13.20 -13.39
N PHE A 385 -7.41 -11.98 -13.29
CA PHE A 385 -6.71 -11.55 -12.08
C PHE A 385 -7.64 -11.45 -10.87
N GLY A 386 -8.91 -11.08 -11.07
CA GLY A 386 -9.91 -11.10 -9.99
C GLY A 386 -10.10 -12.49 -9.39
N ILE A 387 -10.24 -13.51 -10.23
CA ILE A 387 -10.36 -14.92 -9.80
C ILE A 387 -9.09 -15.37 -9.07
N VAL A 388 -7.91 -15.06 -9.63
CA VAL A 388 -6.62 -15.42 -8.99
C VAL A 388 -6.47 -14.73 -7.64
N CYS A 389 -6.85 -13.45 -7.50
CA CYS A 389 -6.79 -12.74 -6.22
C CYS A 389 -7.66 -13.40 -5.13
N VAL A 390 -8.84 -13.94 -5.49
CA VAL A 390 -9.68 -14.68 -4.55
C VAL A 390 -9.03 -16.01 -4.14
N ALA A 391 -8.43 -16.74 -5.08
CA ALA A 391 -7.67 -17.93 -4.73
C ALA A 391 -6.50 -17.60 -3.79
N MET A 392 -5.82 -16.47 -4.00
CA MET A 392 -4.75 -15.99 -3.12
C MET A 392 -5.26 -15.57 -1.73
N ALA A 393 -6.53 -15.13 -1.61
CA ALA A 393 -7.14 -14.86 -0.30
C ALA A 393 -7.27 -16.14 0.54
N GLY A 394 -7.52 -17.29 -0.10
CA GLY A 394 -7.48 -18.60 0.56
C GLY A 394 -6.08 -18.94 1.10
N LEU A 395 -5.01 -18.62 0.37
CA LEU A 395 -3.64 -18.77 0.86
C LEU A 395 -3.31 -17.76 1.97
N ALA A 396 -3.83 -16.55 1.87
CA ALA A 396 -3.62 -15.50 2.86
C ALA A 396 -4.19 -15.87 4.25
N SER A 397 -5.23 -16.72 4.31
CA SER A 397 -5.79 -17.21 5.57
C SER A 397 -4.81 -18.07 6.39
N LEU A 398 -3.77 -18.61 5.75
CA LEU A 398 -2.70 -19.39 6.40
C LEU A 398 -1.58 -18.49 6.96
N MET A 399 -1.55 -17.22 6.59
CA MET A 399 -0.56 -16.26 7.09
C MET A 399 -1.05 -15.66 8.41
N GLY A 400 -0.22 -15.63 9.43
CA GLY A 400 -0.57 -15.14 10.77
C GLY A 400 -0.96 -13.65 10.83
N HIS A 401 -0.16 -12.79 11.46
CA HIS A 401 -0.48 -11.36 11.60
C HIS A 401 -0.42 -10.61 10.26
N MET A 402 -1.52 -9.95 9.88
CA MET A 402 -1.66 -9.28 8.58
C MET A 402 -0.60 -8.19 8.37
N MET A 403 -0.32 -7.36 9.38
CA MET A 403 0.65 -6.27 9.25
C MET A 403 2.07 -6.79 8.95
N GLN A 404 2.46 -7.88 9.58
CA GLN A 404 3.75 -8.51 9.32
C GLN A 404 3.80 -9.11 7.91
N ALA A 405 2.75 -9.82 7.49
CA ALA A 405 2.66 -10.40 6.15
C ALA A 405 2.74 -9.32 5.04
N VAL A 406 2.02 -8.21 5.20
CA VAL A 406 2.07 -7.06 4.26
C VAL A 406 3.47 -6.47 4.19
N SER A 407 4.12 -6.31 5.34
CA SER A 407 5.47 -5.73 5.42
C SER A 407 6.53 -6.62 4.81
N ILE A 408 6.41 -7.94 4.99
CA ILE A 408 7.26 -8.94 4.34
C ILE A 408 7.12 -8.86 2.82
N ILE A 409 5.90 -8.90 2.30
CA ILE A 409 5.65 -8.80 0.85
C ILE A 409 6.17 -7.47 0.31
N GLY A 410 5.90 -6.37 1.02
CA GLY A 410 6.40 -5.04 0.67
C GLY A 410 7.92 -4.94 0.68
N GLY A 411 8.58 -5.57 1.66
CA GLY A 411 10.04 -5.62 1.78
C GLY A 411 10.70 -6.39 0.64
N VAL A 412 10.21 -7.59 0.38
CA VAL A 412 10.75 -8.47 -0.67
C VAL A 412 10.54 -7.90 -2.07
N CYS A 413 9.36 -7.34 -2.34
CA CYS A 413 9.04 -6.82 -3.68
C CYS A 413 9.45 -5.35 -3.86
N GLY A 414 9.16 -4.50 -2.87
CA GLY A 414 9.30 -3.05 -2.99
C GLY A 414 10.74 -2.57 -2.90
N GLY A 415 11.55 -3.12 -1.99
CA GLY A 415 12.93 -2.69 -1.78
C GLY A 415 13.81 -2.82 -3.02
N PRO A 416 13.97 -4.03 -3.58
CA PRO A 416 14.78 -4.25 -4.77
C PRO A 416 14.30 -3.46 -5.99
N LEU A 417 12.99 -3.31 -6.17
CA LEU A 417 12.42 -2.48 -7.23
C LEU A 417 12.75 -1.00 -7.02
N LEU A 418 12.57 -0.47 -5.81
CA LEU A 418 12.94 0.92 -5.49
C LEU A 418 14.43 1.16 -5.80
N GLY A 419 15.31 0.24 -5.37
CA GLY A 419 16.74 0.31 -5.66
C GLY A 419 17.04 0.34 -7.15
N LEU A 420 16.43 -0.55 -7.94
CA LEU A 420 16.60 -0.61 -9.39
C LEU A 420 16.12 0.67 -10.10
N PHE A 421 14.93 1.18 -9.75
CA PHE A 421 14.40 2.40 -10.34
C PHE A 421 15.24 3.63 -9.94
N SER A 422 15.70 3.70 -8.69
CA SER A 422 16.59 4.75 -8.21
C SER A 422 17.93 4.72 -8.95
N LEU A 423 18.53 3.54 -9.15
CA LEU A 423 19.71 3.36 -10.00
C LEU A 423 19.47 3.87 -11.43
N GLY A 424 18.31 3.56 -11.99
CA GLY A 424 17.95 3.95 -13.34
C GLY A 424 17.86 5.48 -13.52
N VAL A 425 17.27 6.16 -12.53
CA VAL A 425 17.00 7.61 -12.58
C VAL A 425 18.22 8.42 -12.13
N LEU A 426 18.84 8.03 -10.99
CA LEU A 426 19.89 8.82 -10.34
C LEU A 426 21.30 8.49 -10.83
N CYS A 427 21.56 7.27 -11.34
CA CYS A 427 22.89 6.80 -11.70
C CYS A 427 23.03 6.54 -13.20
N PRO A 428 23.30 7.56 -14.05
CA PRO A 428 23.33 7.42 -15.50
C PRO A 428 24.46 6.48 -16.00
N PHE A 429 25.52 6.29 -15.22
CA PHE A 429 26.66 5.46 -15.55
C PHE A 429 26.39 3.94 -15.36
N VAL A 430 25.33 3.56 -14.68
CA VAL A 430 24.98 2.16 -14.42
C VAL A 430 24.53 1.48 -15.73
N ASN A 431 25.14 0.33 -16.04
CA ASN A 431 24.86 -0.45 -17.23
C ASN A 431 23.75 -1.52 -17.00
N SER A 432 23.36 -2.22 -18.07
CA SER A 432 22.29 -3.21 -18.03
C SER A 432 22.63 -4.43 -17.16
N LYS A 433 23.90 -4.84 -17.10
CA LYS A 433 24.36 -5.94 -16.24
C LYS A 433 24.27 -5.55 -14.79
N GLY A 434 24.71 -4.33 -14.42
CA GLY A 434 24.58 -3.82 -13.07
C GLY A 434 23.13 -3.68 -12.61
N GLY A 435 22.22 -3.19 -13.49
CA GLY A 435 20.80 -3.13 -13.16
C GLY A 435 20.18 -4.50 -12.91
N LEU A 436 20.49 -5.50 -13.75
CA LEU A 436 19.95 -6.86 -13.59
C LEU A 436 20.47 -7.55 -12.33
N TRP A 437 21.79 -7.58 -12.16
CA TRP A 437 22.40 -8.26 -11.01
C TRP A 437 22.19 -7.52 -9.69
N GLY A 438 22.08 -6.19 -9.74
CA GLY A 438 21.64 -5.40 -8.58
C GLY A 438 20.25 -5.81 -8.11
N LEU A 439 19.29 -5.95 -9.05
CA LEU A 439 17.94 -6.42 -8.73
C LEU A 439 17.96 -7.84 -8.13
N VAL A 440 18.72 -8.77 -8.72
CA VAL A 440 18.84 -10.15 -8.22
C VAL A 440 19.43 -10.18 -6.82
N ALA A 441 20.52 -9.44 -6.57
CA ALA A 441 21.17 -9.38 -5.27
C ALA A 441 20.26 -8.73 -4.20
N GLY A 442 19.57 -7.64 -4.56
CA GLY A 442 18.61 -6.99 -3.67
C GLY A 442 17.45 -7.91 -3.29
N LEU A 443 16.91 -8.67 -4.26
CA LEU A 443 15.88 -9.67 -4.02
C LEU A 443 16.38 -10.79 -3.11
N ALA A 444 17.58 -11.32 -3.39
CA ALA A 444 18.19 -12.37 -2.56
C ALA A 444 18.40 -11.89 -1.12
N ALA A 445 18.90 -10.67 -0.92
CA ALA A 445 19.08 -10.09 0.42
C ALA A 445 17.75 -9.92 1.16
N ALA A 446 16.72 -9.38 0.51
CA ALA A 446 15.40 -9.19 1.12
C ALA A 446 14.75 -10.54 1.48
N VAL A 447 14.84 -11.54 0.61
CA VAL A 447 14.33 -12.90 0.87
C VAL A 447 15.10 -13.57 2.02
N SER A 448 16.44 -13.45 2.06
CA SER A 448 17.26 -14.04 3.13
C SER A 448 16.90 -13.48 4.51
N VAL A 449 16.73 -12.15 4.63
CA VAL A 449 16.33 -11.52 5.90
C VAL A 449 14.90 -11.94 6.29
N THR A 450 13.99 -12.05 5.32
CA THR A 450 12.62 -12.51 5.56
C THR A 450 12.57 -13.95 6.04
N ILE A 451 13.33 -14.84 5.41
CA ILE A 451 13.43 -16.24 5.84
C ILE A 451 14.03 -16.32 7.25
N GLY A 452 15.07 -15.51 7.55
CA GLY A 452 15.64 -15.40 8.88
C GLY A 452 14.61 -15.04 9.94
N GLU A 453 13.73 -14.05 9.67
CA GLU A 453 12.64 -13.65 10.60
C GLU A 453 11.58 -14.74 10.78
N ILE A 454 11.28 -15.52 9.73
CA ILE A 454 10.29 -16.61 9.80
C ILE A 454 10.84 -17.79 10.64
N ILE A 455 12.12 -18.14 10.45
CA ILE A 455 12.76 -19.27 11.17
C ILE A 455 13.08 -18.90 12.61
N SER A 456 13.56 -17.68 12.84
CA SER A 456 13.98 -17.17 14.16
C SER A 456 13.32 -15.81 14.40
N PRO A 457 12.03 -15.77 14.78
CA PRO A 457 11.32 -14.51 15.00
C PRO A 457 11.97 -13.73 16.16
N SER A 458 12.01 -12.41 16.00
CA SER A 458 12.60 -11.51 16.97
C SER A 458 11.94 -11.67 18.35
N PRO A 459 12.71 -11.88 19.43
CA PRO A 459 12.17 -12.12 20.76
C PRO A 459 11.40 -10.90 21.28
N PRO A 460 10.43 -11.10 22.22
CA PRO A 460 9.64 -10.00 22.79
C PRO A 460 10.48 -8.90 23.42
N GLU A 461 11.66 -9.23 23.96
CA GLU A 461 12.61 -8.27 24.54
C GLU A 461 13.10 -7.24 23.51
N MET A 462 13.26 -7.64 22.25
CA MET A 462 13.64 -6.76 21.14
C MET A 462 12.45 -6.02 20.54
N THR A 463 11.31 -6.70 20.36
CA THR A 463 10.11 -6.09 19.78
C THR A 463 9.39 -5.17 20.75
N ARG A 464 9.56 -5.38 22.07
CA ARG A 464 9.00 -4.60 23.19
C ARG A 464 7.50 -4.28 23.04
N PRO A 465 6.63 -5.30 22.97
CA PRO A 465 5.21 -5.05 23.06
C PRO A 465 4.88 -4.49 24.45
N LEU A 466 3.96 -3.55 24.51
CA LEU A 466 3.50 -2.96 25.76
C LEU A 466 2.65 -3.95 26.54
N SER A 467 2.63 -3.82 27.88
CA SER A 467 1.90 -4.72 28.76
C SER A 467 0.40 -4.76 28.45
N LEU A 468 -0.17 -5.96 28.51
CA LEU A 468 -1.61 -6.22 28.35
C LEU A 468 -2.06 -7.03 29.57
N SER A 469 -3.17 -6.59 30.23
CA SER A 469 -3.72 -7.24 31.43
C SER A 469 -4.89 -8.15 31.09
N THR A 470 -5.08 -9.20 31.87
CA THR A 470 -6.24 -10.08 31.86
C THR A 470 -6.91 -10.17 33.24
N GLU A 471 -6.47 -9.34 34.20
CA GLU A 471 -6.92 -9.39 35.61
C GLU A 471 -8.42 -9.07 35.76
N GLY A 472 -8.95 -8.20 34.91
CA GLY A 472 -10.36 -7.83 34.89
C GLY A 472 -11.25 -8.73 34.02
N CYS A 473 -10.72 -9.83 33.48
CA CYS A 473 -11.51 -10.74 32.65
C CYS A 473 -12.34 -11.68 33.53
N ASN A 474 -13.67 -11.68 33.35
CA ASN A 474 -14.55 -12.68 33.94
C ASN A 474 -14.44 -13.99 33.13
N PHE A 475 -13.59 -14.89 33.59
CA PHE A 475 -13.58 -16.24 33.05
C PHE A 475 -14.75 -17.00 33.68
N SER A 476 -15.84 -17.23 32.96
CA SER A 476 -16.84 -18.22 33.35
C SER A 476 -16.12 -19.56 33.50
N SER A 477 -16.15 -20.10 34.71
CA SER A 477 -15.48 -21.33 35.16
C SER A 477 -15.89 -22.54 34.32
N GLY A 478 -15.13 -22.85 33.26
CA GLY A 478 -15.44 -23.97 32.37
C GLY A 478 -14.35 -24.34 31.37
N GLY A 479 -13.26 -23.65 31.33
CA GLY A 479 -12.17 -24.00 30.42
C GLY A 479 -10.83 -23.55 30.99
N SER A 480 -10.13 -24.47 31.68
CA SER A 480 -8.68 -24.33 31.88
C SER A 480 -8.02 -24.38 30.49
N LEU A 481 -7.99 -23.25 29.81
CA LEU A 481 -7.12 -23.07 28.66
C LEU A 481 -5.70 -23.00 29.22
N ASN A 482 -5.04 -24.16 29.21
CA ASN A 482 -3.59 -24.25 29.39
C ASN A 482 -2.94 -23.45 28.25
N TRP A 483 -2.82 -22.12 28.42
CA TRP A 483 -1.85 -21.34 27.68
C TRP A 483 -0.46 -21.74 28.22
N THR A 484 0.04 -22.86 27.74
CA THR A 484 1.48 -23.01 27.65
C THR A 484 1.91 -21.88 26.71
N THR A 485 2.38 -20.75 27.28
CA THR A 485 3.40 -19.96 26.60
C THR A 485 4.30 -20.98 25.92
N PRO A 486 4.50 -20.90 24.58
CA PRO A 486 5.50 -21.77 23.96
C PRO A 486 6.70 -21.65 24.87
N LEU A 487 7.12 -22.80 25.47
CA LEU A 487 8.36 -22.84 26.24
C LEU A 487 9.40 -22.10 25.41
N PRO A 488 10.25 -21.25 26.04
CA PRO A 488 11.37 -20.68 25.33
C PRO A 488 12.02 -21.84 24.60
N THR A 489 11.90 -21.89 23.30
CA THR A 489 12.63 -22.83 22.46
C THR A 489 14.07 -22.67 22.91
N GLU A 490 14.72 -23.76 23.31
CA GLU A 490 16.14 -23.78 23.70
C GLU A 490 16.89 -22.82 22.76
N PRO A 491 17.83 -22.00 23.25
CA PRO A 491 18.56 -21.07 22.44
C PRO A 491 19.13 -21.85 21.26
N SER A 492 18.50 -21.72 20.11
CA SER A 492 19.02 -22.31 18.88
C SER A 492 20.42 -21.75 18.71
N LEU A 493 21.41 -22.62 18.41
CA LEU A 493 22.84 -22.29 18.23
C LEU A 493 23.08 -21.21 17.17
N TYR A 494 22.04 -20.80 16.44
CA TYR A 494 21.99 -19.71 15.47
C TYR A 494 21.21 -18.53 16.07
N THR A 495 21.94 -17.63 16.73
CA THR A 495 21.44 -16.33 17.19
C THR A 495 21.33 -15.36 15.99
N TRP A 496 20.50 -15.67 14.98
CA TRP A 496 20.14 -14.68 13.99
C TRP A 496 19.15 -13.70 14.63
N GLN A 497 19.61 -12.45 14.82
CA GLN A 497 18.74 -11.37 15.27
C GLN A 497 18.24 -10.63 14.04
N SER A 498 16.96 -10.77 13.74
CA SER A 498 16.35 -10.11 12.59
C SER A 498 16.14 -8.61 12.86
N PRO A 499 16.48 -7.72 11.91
CA PRO A 499 16.15 -6.30 12.03
C PRO A 499 14.64 -6.08 11.95
N SER A 500 14.18 -4.90 12.39
CA SER A 500 12.78 -4.49 12.23
C SER A 500 12.29 -4.74 10.80
N TYR A 501 11.08 -5.26 10.68
CA TYR A 501 10.44 -5.52 9.38
C TYR A 501 10.41 -4.28 8.45
N LEU A 502 10.44 -3.07 9.02
CA LEU A 502 10.52 -1.81 8.27
C LEU A 502 11.84 -1.64 7.51
N TYR A 503 12.91 -2.31 7.96
CA TYR A 503 14.21 -2.25 7.27
C TYR A 503 14.37 -3.28 6.15
N PHE A 504 13.44 -4.21 5.96
CA PHE A 504 13.53 -5.19 4.86
C PHE A 504 13.57 -4.49 3.48
N VAL A 505 12.75 -3.45 3.32
CA VAL A 505 12.77 -2.60 2.11
C VAL A 505 14.09 -1.87 1.95
N VAL A 506 14.66 -1.36 3.06
CA VAL A 506 15.95 -0.64 3.05
C VAL A 506 17.08 -1.56 2.64
N ILE A 507 17.14 -2.76 3.26
CA ILE A 507 18.17 -3.77 2.98
C ILE A 507 18.11 -4.19 1.51
N GLY A 508 16.94 -4.57 1.01
CA GLY A 508 16.76 -4.97 -0.39
C GLY A 508 17.11 -3.86 -1.37
N GLY A 509 16.68 -2.63 -1.06
CA GLY A 509 16.93 -1.45 -1.92
C GLY A 509 18.39 -1.03 -1.95
N LEU A 510 19.03 -0.90 -0.79
CA LEU A 510 20.45 -0.53 -0.71
C LEU A 510 21.36 -1.60 -1.31
N THR A 511 21.07 -2.89 -1.07
CA THR A 511 21.82 -3.99 -1.70
C THR A 511 21.72 -3.91 -3.22
N ALA A 512 20.52 -3.67 -3.76
CA ALA A 512 20.34 -3.51 -5.21
C ALA A 512 21.16 -2.33 -5.77
N ILE A 513 21.21 -1.20 -5.05
CA ILE A 513 21.97 -0.02 -5.45
C ILE A 513 23.47 -0.31 -5.40
N ILE A 514 23.98 -0.81 -4.29
CA ILE A 514 25.42 -1.02 -4.07
C ILE A 514 25.96 -2.04 -5.07
N VAL A 515 25.33 -3.23 -5.16
CA VAL A 515 25.76 -4.29 -6.08
C VAL A 515 25.62 -3.84 -7.54
N GLY A 516 24.55 -3.11 -7.88
CA GLY A 516 24.34 -2.57 -9.21
C GLY A 516 25.43 -1.59 -9.63
N ILE A 517 25.90 -0.72 -8.72
CA ILE A 517 27.03 0.20 -8.95
C ILE A 517 28.33 -0.59 -9.12
N ILE A 518 28.64 -1.49 -8.18
CA ILE A 518 29.88 -2.29 -8.21
C ILE A 518 30.00 -3.07 -9.53
N ILE A 519 28.96 -3.82 -9.92
CA ILE A 519 28.97 -4.59 -11.17
C ILE A 519 29.10 -3.70 -12.38
N SER A 520 28.49 -2.50 -12.36
CA SER A 520 28.62 -1.56 -13.48
C SER A 520 30.03 -1.01 -13.61
N LEU A 521 30.72 -0.77 -12.51
CA LEU A 521 32.11 -0.32 -12.51
C LEU A 521 33.05 -1.43 -13.02
N LEU A 522 32.82 -2.68 -12.60
CA LEU A 522 33.63 -3.84 -13.00
C LEU A 522 33.41 -4.25 -14.47
N THR A 523 32.19 -4.09 -14.99
CA THR A 523 31.84 -4.52 -16.36
C THR A 523 31.99 -3.42 -17.42
N GLY A 524 32.51 -2.26 -17.04
CA GLY A 524 32.77 -1.14 -17.92
C GLY A 524 31.59 -0.20 -18.16
N LYS A 525 31.88 1.06 -18.44
CA LYS A 525 30.85 2.08 -18.70
C LYS A 525 30.10 1.77 -19.99
N LYS A 526 28.78 1.89 -19.97
CA LYS A 526 27.95 1.84 -21.19
C LYS A 526 28.43 2.95 -22.14
N LYS A 527 28.85 2.59 -23.38
CA LYS A 527 29.03 3.60 -24.44
C LYS A 527 27.71 4.33 -24.58
N ARG A 528 27.72 5.65 -24.41
CA ARG A 528 26.55 6.54 -24.57
C ARG A 528 25.99 6.32 -25.99
N LYS A 529 24.99 5.49 -26.16
CA LYS A 529 24.04 5.69 -27.26
C LYS A 529 23.12 6.79 -26.79
N ASP A 530 23.09 7.87 -27.56
CA ASP A 530 22.40 9.11 -27.27
C ASP A 530 20.94 8.89 -26.88
N PHE A 531 20.74 8.69 -25.61
CA PHE A 531 19.40 8.84 -25.02
C PHE A 531 19.37 10.28 -24.48
N ALA A 532 18.46 11.10 -24.99
CA ALA A 532 18.26 12.48 -24.56
C ALA A 532 17.79 12.59 -23.08
N ILE A 533 18.46 11.85 -22.20
CA ILE A 533 18.37 11.89 -20.73
C ILE A 533 19.15 13.11 -20.20
N GLY A 534 19.97 13.75 -21.04
CA GLY A 534 20.76 14.92 -20.65
C GLY A 534 19.97 16.06 -20.03
N THR A 535 18.69 16.18 -20.36
CA THR A 535 17.79 17.20 -19.79
C THR A 535 17.21 16.81 -18.42
N VAL A 536 17.14 15.51 -18.09
CA VAL A 536 16.63 15.02 -16.79
C VAL A 536 17.75 15.09 -15.74
N ILE A 537 19.01 14.85 -16.14
CA ILE A 537 20.17 14.85 -15.25
C ILE A 537 20.53 16.25 -14.76
N SER A 538 20.27 17.31 -15.54
CA SER A 538 20.52 18.69 -15.12
C SER A 538 19.68 19.08 -13.89
N PHE A 539 18.49 18.51 -13.72
CA PHE A 539 17.64 18.76 -12.55
C PHE A 539 18.06 17.96 -11.31
N SER A 540 18.58 16.74 -11.46
CA SER A 540 19.10 15.95 -10.33
C SER A 540 20.39 16.56 -9.76
N TYR A 541 21.23 17.16 -10.59
CA TYR A 541 22.39 17.92 -10.11
C TYR A 541 21.98 19.17 -9.34
N CYS A 542 20.90 19.83 -9.76
CA CYS A 542 20.38 21.00 -9.06
C CYS A 542 19.84 20.66 -7.67
N PHE A 543 19.25 19.47 -7.48
CA PHE A 543 18.70 19.04 -6.19
C PHE A 543 19.80 18.73 -5.15
N ILE A 544 20.89 18.07 -5.57
CA ILE A 544 22.05 17.80 -4.70
C ILE A 544 22.76 19.11 -4.34
N THR A 545 22.84 20.06 -5.25
CA THR A 545 23.45 21.37 -4.99
C THR A 545 22.53 22.34 -4.23
N THR A 546 21.21 22.23 -4.37
CA THR A 546 20.23 23.09 -3.65
C THR A 546 20.08 22.66 -2.18
N PHE A 547 20.27 21.39 -1.84
CA PHE A 547 20.32 20.96 -0.44
C PHE A 547 21.65 21.33 0.25
N CYS A 548 22.71 21.57 -0.52
CA CYS A 548 24.00 22.03 0.02
C CYS A 548 24.17 23.55 0.02
N PHE A 549 23.38 24.33 -0.75
CA PHE A 549 23.54 25.78 -0.80
C PHE A 549 22.19 26.49 -1.03
N CYS A 550 21.61 26.96 0.04
CA CYS A 550 20.57 27.99 0.00
C CYS A 550 21.28 29.35 -0.20
N SER A 551 21.38 29.80 -1.43
CA SER A 551 21.46 31.23 -1.84
C SER A 551 21.97 31.33 -3.26
N SER A 552 21.11 31.60 -4.21
CA SER A 552 21.32 32.62 -5.24
C SER A 552 20.20 32.60 -6.28
N THR A 553 19.41 33.62 -6.28
CA THR A 553 18.47 34.01 -7.35
C THR A 553 19.23 34.39 -8.60
N HIS A 554 18.99 33.72 -9.74
CA HIS A 554 19.07 34.35 -11.06
C HIS A 554 18.31 33.59 -12.15
N HIS A 555 17.38 34.29 -12.75
CA HIS A 555 16.82 34.25 -14.11
C HIS A 555 17.07 33.01 -14.99
N PHE A 556 16.01 32.26 -15.26
CA PHE A 556 15.85 31.50 -16.49
C PHE A 556 14.57 31.93 -17.21
N ARG A 557 14.77 32.71 -18.27
CA ARG A 557 13.74 33.03 -19.28
C ARG A 557 13.99 32.15 -20.51
N GLY A 558 12.94 31.48 -20.99
CA GLY A 558 12.77 31.15 -22.40
C GLY A 558 13.34 29.82 -22.87
N ILE A 559 12.48 28.84 -23.01
CA ILE A 559 12.19 28.03 -24.22
C ILE A 559 10.87 27.28 -23.90
N GLU A 560 9.75 27.96 -24.10
CA GLU A 560 8.45 27.30 -24.31
C GLU A 560 8.33 27.10 -25.83
N GLY A 561 8.64 25.88 -26.29
CA GLY A 561 8.27 25.40 -27.62
C GLY A 561 6.92 24.69 -27.53
N ASP A 562 5.93 25.26 -28.19
CA ASP A 562 4.60 24.72 -28.44
C ASP A 562 4.67 23.41 -29.24
N GLY A 563 4.77 22.29 -28.55
CA GLY A 563 4.63 20.96 -29.11
C GLY A 563 4.13 20.02 -28.02
N GLY A 564 2.84 19.66 -28.05
CA GLY A 564 2.22 18.77 -27.07
C GLY A 564 2.94 17.39 -26.99
N PRO A 565 2.79 16.67 -25.88
CA PRO A 565 3.50 15.39 -25.62
C PRO A 565 3.30 14.29 -26.67
N GLU A 566 2.31 14.42 -27.53
CA GLU A 566 1.99 13.45 -28.60
C GLU A 566 2.92 13.56 -29.82
N ALA A 567 3.48 14.73 -30.11
CA ALA A 567 4.42 14.91 -31.22
C ALA A 567 5.75 14.20 -30.96
N TYR A 568 6.23 14.22 -29.72
CA TYR A 568 7.48 13.56 -29.31
C TYR A 568 7.39 12.02 -29.27
N ALA A 569 6.20 11.45 -29.02
CA ALA A 569 5.98 10.02 -28.97
C ALA A 569 5.89 9.39 -30.38
N ASN A 570 5.40 10.12 -31.37
CA ASN A 570 5.24 9.62 -32.75
C ASN A 570 6.53 9.69 -33.56
N GLU A 571 7.34 10.71 -33.44
CA GLU A 571 8.62 10.79 -34.18
C GLU A 571 9.59 9.68 -33.81
N ARG A 572 9.56 9.16 -32.56
CA ARG A 572 10.47 8.11 -32.12
C ARG A 572 9.98 6.68 -32.40
N ARG A 573 8.67 6.46 -32.63
CA ARG A 573 8.18 5.13 -33.06
C ARG A 573 8.61 4.78 -34.47
N HIS A 574 8.80 5.77 -35.35
CA HIS A 574 9.25 5.54 -36.73
C HIS A 574 10.76 5.28 -36.87
N SER A 575 11.59 5.75 -35.93
CA SER A 575 13.05 5.52 -35.99
C SER A 575 13.51 4.15 -35.45
N PHE A 576 12.62 3.36 -34.81
CA PHE A 576 12.93 2.04 -34.26
C PHE A 576 12.40 0.86 -35.08
N LEU A 577 11.73 1.11 -36.22
CA LEU A 577 11.16 0.07 -37.07
C LEU A 577 11.86 -0.13 -38.40
N SER A 578 13.06 0.45 -38.62
CA SER A 578 13.89 0.05 -39.76
C SER A 578 14.74 -1.16 -39.38
N PRO A 579 14.67 -2.27 -40.14
CA PRO A 579 15.42 -3.47 -39.88
C PRO A 579 16.88 -3.27 -40.34
N VAL A 580 17.82 -3.57 -39.45
CA VAL A 580 19.15 -4.03 -39.81
C VAL A 580 19.40 -5.36 -39.10
#